data_118586f42b426383186446086db1deb0
#
_entry.id   118586f42b426383186446086db1deb0
#
_cell.length_a   1.000
_cell.length_b   1.000
_cell.length_c   1.000
_cell.angle_alpha   90.00
_cell.angle_beta   90.00
_cell.angle_gamma   90.00
#
_symmetry.space_group_name_H-M   'P 1'
#
loop_
_entity.id
_entity.type
_entity.pdbx_description
1 polymer ?
#
loop_
_entity_poly.entity_id
_entity_poly.type
_entity_poly.pdbx_seq_one_letter_code
_entity_poly.pdbx_strand_id
1 'polypeptide(L)'
;MLKYFKHFKSRTKDQSGNLLLYFKGLFQGKKRNIERMGESVKESDYYALQHFISEAPWDQRAVMDQVSQEINTLLQTEQTPIGFIIDESSHEKKGDKSVGVARQYCGTKGKIENCQVAVYGAYSTGKYYGLSDCSLFLPNVWIKDKKRCEKAGIPKAMIGYKSKPQLALEMVKRQLELGNQIDFVGGDGLYGNDYSLMNGLDELGLTGVLDVHEDQYVFLEEPIIAIPDKKDGKGRTPTKYKTSSKAIEVRALKKQLAESYFENIEIRQGTKGPIKSKVAVINIYTWDGQSSSSKQKQLLIRISTTTNGNEEIKYALCNAKPGQYTSKQIAQMQAQRYFVERSFQECKTDIGMSEYLVRGWKAWHHHMAMCMMAQAYVLTEKKEHQKEMPLLSAYDIRQVIMQTYIRKDNEYDEVEAQIKYRHTQRHNDILRRNGKT
;
A
#
# COMPACT_ATOMS: atom_id res chain seq x y z
N MET A 1 -1.63 18.26 14.29
CA MET A 1 -0.73 18.98 13.33
C MET A 1 0.52 19.55 13.99
N LEU A 2 0.43 20.31 15.11
CA LEU A 2 1.59 21.00 15.74
C LEU A 2 2.78 20.07 16.02
N LYS A 3 2.54 18.82 16.41
CA LYS A 3 3.57 17.81 16.71
C LYS A 3 4.49 17.47 15.53
N TYR A 4 4.07 17.76 14.29
CA TYR A 4 4.88 17.56 13.09
C TYR A 4 5.78 18.75 12.75
N PHE A 5 5.57 19.94 13.32
CA PHE A 5 6.31 21.15 12.97
C PHE A 5 7.82 20.98 13.07
N LYS A 6 8.31 20.15 14.00
CA LYS A 6 9.73 19.84 14.15
C LYS A 6 10.40 19.33 12.87
N HIS A 7 9.68 18.59 12.02
CA HIS A 7 10.19 18.05 10.75
C HIS A 7 10.25 19.08 9.63
N PHE A 8 9.59 20.23 9.80
CA PHE A 8 9.47 21.28 8.80
C PHE A 8 10.26 22.53 9.15
N LYS A 9 11.01 22.48 10.25
CA LYS A 9 11.89 23.56 10.70
C LYS A 9 13.36 23.19 10.49
N SER A 10 14.09 24.10 9.87
CA SER A 10 15.56 24.06 9.77
C SER A 10 16.14 25.29 10.47
N ARG A 11 17.49 25.37 10.57
CA ARG A 11 18.16 26.54 11.16
C ARG A 11 17.80 27.84 10.47
N THR A 12 17.52 27.82 9.18
CA THR A 12 17.34 29.02 8.34
C THR A 12 15.92 29.19 7.80
N LYS A 13 15.08 28.15 7.85
CA LYS A 13 13.74 28.20 7.23
C LYS A 13 12.72 27.43 8.08
N ASP A 14 11.56 28.04 8.29
CA ASP A 14 10.37 27.41 8.85
C ASP A 14 9.34 27.20 7.74
N GLN A 15 9.02 25.96 7.45
CA GLN A 15 8.03 25.56 6.43
C GLN A 15 6.68 25.18 7.04
N SER A 16 6.49 25.40 8.36
CA SER A 16 5.25 25.00 9.07
C SER A 16 4.00 25.70 8.52
N GLY A 17 4.15 26.94 8.03
CA GLY A 17 3.06 27.65 7.35
C GLY A 17 2.64 26.95 6.05
N ASN A 18 3.61 26.59 5.19
CA ASN A 18 3.34 25.88 3.94
C ASN A 18 2.81 24.45 4.18
N LEU A 19 3.26 23.79 5.25
CA LEU A 19 2.68 22.51 5.70
C LEU A 19 1.17 22.67 5.93
N LEU A 20 0.74 23.68 6.70
CA LEU A 20 -0.68 23.90 7.00
C LEU A 20 -1.48 24.25 5.75
N LEU A 21 -0.93 25.08 4.87
CA LEU A 21 -1.61 25.45 3.61
C LEU A 21 -1.75 24.24 2.68
N TYR A 22 -0.70 23.42 2.54
CA TYR A 22 -0.76 22.20 1.74
C TYR A 22 -1.76 21.19 2.32
N PHE A 23 -1.75 21.02 3.64
CA PHE A 23 -2.69 20.14 4.34
C PHE A 23 -4.15 20.58 4.14
N LYS A 24 -4.44 21.88 4.28
CA LYS A 24 -5.76 22.45 3.95
C LYS A 24 -6.14 22.14 2.50
N GLY A 25 -5.20 22.30 1.58
CA GLY A 25 -5.40 22.04 0.15
C GLY A 25 -5.79 20.61 -0.18
N LEU A 26 -5.31 19.63 0.58
CA LEU A 26 -5.70 18.22 0.43
C LEU A 26 -7.19 17.98 0.71
N PHE A 27 -7.83 18.81 1.54
CA PHE A 27 -9.25 18.65 1.87
C PHE A 27 -10.15 19.63 1.10
N GLN A 28 -9.73 20.88 0.92
CA GLN A 28 -10.58 21.95 0.37
C GLN A 28 -10.71 21.93 -1.15
N GLY A 29 -9.70 21.44 -1.88
CA GLY A 29 -9.68 21.48 -3.34
C GLY A 29 -10.70 20.54 -3.98
N LYS A 30 -11.36 20.97 -5.07
CA LYS A 30 -12.08 20.06 -5.98
C LYS A 30 -11.10 19.11 -6.70
N LYS A 31 -9.90 19.65 -7.02
CA LYS A 31 -8.72 18.90 -7.47
C LYS A 31 -7.55 19.30 -6.59
N ARG A 32 -6.80 18.33 -6.07
CA ARG A 32 -5.75 18.53 -5.04
C ARG A 32 -4.36 18.47 -5.66
N ASN A 33 -4.15 19.23 -6.73
CA ASN A 33 -2.82 19.56 -7.22
C ASN A 33 -2.46 21.00 -6.81
N ILE A 34 -1.19 21.34 -6.83
CA ILE A 34 -0.66 22.61 -6.31
C ILE A 34 -1.33 23.82 -6.99
N GLU A 35 -1.57 23.76 -8.31
CA GLU A 35 -2.23 24.82 -9.07
C GLU A 35 -3.62 25.11 -8.48
N ARG A 36 -4.40 24.06 -8.23
CA ARG A 36 -5.76 24.20 -7.68
C ARG A 36 -5.79 24.49 -6.19
N MET A 37 -4.78 24.03 -5.45
CA MET A 37 -4.60 24.43 -4.05
C MET A 37 -4.33 25.93 -3.95
N GLY A 38 -3.47 26.48 -4.82
CA GLY A 38 -3.20 27.94 -4.89
C GLY A 38 -4.43 28.78 -5.20
N GLU A 39 -5.41 28.21 -5.91
CA GLU A 39 -6.68 28.89 -6.24
C GLU A 39 -7.74 28.80 -5.12
N SER A 40 -7.71 27.74 -4.30
CA SER A 40 -8.79 27.43 -3.36
C SER A 40 -8.46 27.68 -1.90
N VAL A 41 -7.19 27.67 -1.54
CA VAL A 41 -6.75 27.86 -0.15
C VAL A 41 -6.38 29.32 0.07
N LYS A 42 -7.05 29.99 1.02
CA LYS A 42 -6.73 31.36 1.40
C LYS A 42 -5.26 31.46 1.86
N GLU A 43 -4.60 32.55 1.51
CA GLU A 43 -3.20 32.85 1.84
C GLU A 43 -2.16 31.90 1.18
N SER A 44 -2.61 30.98 0.31
CA SER A 44 -1.67 30.11 -0.39
C SER A 44 -1.09 30.80 -1.63
N ASP A 45 0.18 30.54 -1.89
CA ASP A 45 0.90 30.91 -3.09
C ASP A 45 1.37 29.67 -3.85
N TYR A 46 1.18 29.68 -5.17
CA TYR A 46 1.58 28.55 -6.02
C TYR A 46 3.06 28.21 -5.90
N TYR A 47 3.94 29.22 -5.94
CA TYR A 47 5.38 28.99 -5.91
C TYR A 47 5.86 28.52 -4.55
N ALA A 48 5.28 29.04 -3.47
CA ALA A 48 5.58 28.59 -2.12
C ALA A 48 5.19 27.12 -1.92
N LEU A 49 4.00 26.69 -2.37
CA LEU A 49 3.56 25.31 -2.32
C LEU A 49 4.37 24.40 -3.26
N GLN A 50 4.72 24.89 -4.45
CA GLN A 50 5.57 24.16 -5.40
C GLN A 50 6.96 23.92 -4.80
N HIS A 51 7.58 24.95 -4.22
CA HIS A 51 8.86 24.83 -3.52
C HIS A 51 8.76 23.87 -2.34
N PHE A 52 7.69 24.01 -1.52
CA PHE A 52 7.46 23.17 -0.35
C PHE A 52 7.45 21.68 -0.68
N ILE A 53 6.75 21.29 -1.77
CA ILE A 53 6.59 19.89 -2.13
C ILE A 53 7.75 19.35 -2.98
N SER A 54 8.41 20.21 -3.81
CA SER A 54 9.42 19.75 -4.77
C SER A 54 10.86 19.92 -4.28
N GLU A 55 11.16 21.03 -3.56
CA GLU A 55 12.52 21.45 -3.30
C GLU A 55 12.87 21.57 -1.81
N ALA A 56 11.89 21.91 -0.97
CA ALA A 56 12.13 22.13 0.45
C ALA A 56 12.83 20.91 1.12
N PRO A 57 13.82 21.15 2.00
CA PRO A 57 14.68 20.08 2.51
C PRO A 57 14.13 19.35 3.73
N TRP A 58 12.80 19.29 3.89
CA TRP A 58 12.22 18.49 4.97
C TRP A 58 12.29 17.00 4.65
N ASP A 59 12.39 16.19 5.69
CA ASP A 59 12.57 14.75 5.57
C ASP A 59 11.20 14.03 5.57
N GLN A 60 10.78 13.60 4.38
CA GLN A 60 9.55 12.84 4.21
C GLN A 60 9.59 11.50 4.95
N ARG A 61 10.78 10.90 5.12
CA ARG A 61 10.89 9.63 5.82
C ARG A 61 10.58 9.79 7.31
N ALA A 62 11.16 10.80 7.95
CA ALA A 62 10.89 11.12 9.34
C ALA A 62 9.42 11.46 9.59
N VAL A 63 8.75 12.12 8.64
CA VAL A 63 7.30 12.38 8.71
C VAL A 63 6.50 11.08 8.62
N MET A 64 6.81 10.20 7.64
CA MET A 64 6.12 8.92 7.49
C MET A 64 6.34 8.02 8.71
N ASP A 65 7.54 7.97 9.26
CA ASP A 65 7.89 7.18 10.43
C ASP A 65 7.08 7.63 11.65
N GLN A 66 6.95 8.95 11.87
CA GLN A 66 6.09 9.48 12.93
C GLN A 66 4.62 9.16 12.68
N VAL A 67 4.11 9.33 11.45
CA VAL A 67 2.73 8.95 11.09
C VAL A 67 2.48 7.47 11.40
N SER A 68 3.41 6.61 11.02
CA SER A 68 3.33 5.17 11.25
C SER A 68 3.24 4.83 12.73
N GLN A 69 4.12 5.40 13.57
CA GLN A 69 4.10 5.21 15.01
C GLN A 69 2.82 5.72 15.65
N GLU A 70 2.29 6.86 15.20
CA GLU A 70 1.03 7.41 15.70
C GLU A 70 -0.16 6.53 15.37
N ILE A 71 -0.27 6.05 14.12
CA ILE A 71 -1.33 5.11 13.73
C ILE A 71 -1.21 3.84 14.56
N ASN A 72 -0.03 3.27 14.68
CA ASN A 72 0.20 2.04 15.44
C ASN A 72 -0.20 2.21 16.91
N THR A 73 0.28 3.26 17.57
CA THR A 73 -0.08 3.59 18.98
C THR A 73 -1.59 3.77 19.13
N LEU A 74 -2.24 4.45 18.19
CA LEU A 74 -3.68 4.66 18.22
C LEU A 74 -4.44 3.32 18.13
N LEU A 75 -3.95 2.38 17.32
CA LEU A 75 -4.57 1.07 17.13
C LEU A 75 -4.32 0.10 18.28
N GLN A 76 -3.24 0.23 19.04
CA GLN A 76 -2.94 -0.59 20.23
C GLN A 76 -4.02 -0.50 21.32
N THR A 77 -4.88 0.53 21.30
CA THR A 77 -6.01 0.64 22.23
C THR A 77 -7.18 -0.29 21.87
N GLU A 78 -7.16 -0.95 20.70
CA GLU A 78 -8.13 -1.96 20.32
C GLU A 78 -7.69 -3.35 20.85
N GLN A 79 -8.67 -4.20 21.17
CA GLN A 79 -8.42 -5.57 21.66
C GLN A 79 -8.33 -6.60 20.50
N THR A 80 -8.02 -6.15 19.30
CA THR A 80 -7.94 -6.98 18.10
C THR A 80 -6.53 -6.99 17.55
N PRO A 81 -6.08 -8.08 16.92
CA PRO A 81 -4.76 -8.14 16.34
C PRO A 81 -4.51 -7.01 15.33
N ILE A 82 -3.34 -6.38 15.41
CA ILE A 82 -2.89 -5.32 14.50
C ILE A 82 -2.21 -6.00 13.30
N GLY A 83 -2.86 -5.93 12.15
CA GLY A 83 -2.29 -6.37 10.88
C GLY A 83 -1.51 -5.26 10.21
N PHE A 84 -0.34 -5.59 9.64
CA PHE A 84 0.35 -4.76 8.67
C PHE A 84 0.03 -5.31 7.27
N ILE A 85 -0.87 -4.64 6.58
CA ILE A 85 -1.44 -5.11 5.31
C ILE A 85 -0.71 -4.44 4.15
N ILE A 86 -0.20 -5.26 3.24
CA ILE A 86 0.59 -4.82 2.10
C ILE A 86 -0.24 -4.97 0.83
N ASP A 87 -0.20 -3.95 0.00
CA ASP A 87 -0.80 -3.97 -1.34
C ASP A 87 -0.15 -2.90 -2.21
N GLU A 88 -0.37 -2.95 -3.53
CA GLU A 88 0.09 -1.90 -4.42
C GLU A 88 -1.05 -1.01 -4.91
N SER A 89 -0.68 0.23 -5.21
CA SER A 89 -1.55 1.16 -5.88
C SER A 89 -0.88 1.81 -7.07
N SER A 90 -1.65 1.94 -8.16
CA SER A 90 -1.20 2.56 -9.41
C SER A 90 -1.84 3.91 -9.63
N HIS A 91 -1.05 4.83 -10.22
CA HIS A 91 -1.47 6.18 -10.59
C HIS A 91 -1.17 6.42 -12.06
N GLU A 92 -2.21 6.60 -12.87
CA GLU A 92 -2.08 6.88 -14.31
C GLU A 92 -1.33 8.17 -14.57
N LYS A 93 -0.51 8.18 -15.61
CA LYS A 93 0.23 9.37 -16.08
C LYS A 93 0.18 9.45 -17.60
N LYS A 94 -0.02 10.66 -18.12
CA LYS A 94 -0.09 10.90 -19.58
C LYS A 94 1.28 10.96 -20.25
N GLY A 95 2.34 11.30 -19.51
CA GLY A 95 3.68 11.48 -20.04
C GLY A 95 4.69 10.50 -19.48
N ASP A 96 5.94 10.63 -19.92
CA ASP A 96 7.08 9.78 -19.58
C ASP A 96 8.02 10.37 -18.51
N LYS A 97 7.76 11.58 -18.02
CA LYS A 97 8.68 12.35 -17.14
C LYS A 97 8.49 12.08 -15.65
N SER A 98 7.36 11.50 -15.25
CA SER A 98 7.14 11.19 -13.83
C SER A 98 8.02 10.02 -13.39
N VAL A 99 8.67 10.14 -12.24
CA VAL A 99 9.57 9.12 -11.69
C VAL A 99 8.88 7.76 -11.59
N GLY A 100 9.53 6.69 -12.06
CA GLY A 100 8.98 5.33 -12.01
C GLY A 100 7.84 5.04 -13.01
N VAL A 101 7.45 6.01 -13.87
CA VAL A 101 6.40 5.81 -14.86
C VAL A 101 6.87 4.86 -15.98
N ALA A 102 6.03 3.89 -16.30
CA ALA A 102 6.22 2.97 -17.42
C ALA A 102 4.88 2.37 -17.86
N ARG A 103 4.86 1.73 -19.04
CA ARG A 103 3.76 0.83 -19.40
C ARG A 103 3.89 -0.45 -18.58
N GLN A 104 3.02 -0.60 -17.60
CA GLN A 104 2.99 -1.72 -16.66
C GLN A 104 1.54 -1.98 -16.23
N TYR A 105 1.29 -3.09 -15.53
CA TYR A 105 -0.04 -3.40 -15.05
C TYR A 105 -0.55 -2.31 -14.10
N CYS A 106 -1.70 -1.76 -14.43
CA CYS A 106 -2.37 -0.73 -13.68
C CYS A 106 -3.62 -1.33 -13.00
N GLY A 107 -3.52 -1.67 -11.73
CA GLY A 107 -4.60 -2.32 -10.96
C GLY A 107 -5.90 -1.51 -10.98
N THR A 108 -5.84 -0.19 -10.98
CA THR A 108 -7.03 0.70 -11.09
C THR A 108 -7.79 0.55 -12.40
N LYS A 109 -7.13 0.05 -13.47
CA LYS A 109 -7.74 -0.14 -14.80
C LYS A 109 -7.86 -1.62 -15.19
N GLY A 110 -7.27 -2.52 -14.43
CA GLY A 110 -7.24 -3.95 -14.75
C GLY A 110 -6.48 -4.31 -16.04
N LYS A 111 -5.59 -3.43 -16.55
CA LYS A 111 -4.83 -3.61 -17.79
C LYS A 111 -3.48 -2.92 -17.78
N ILE A 112 -2.65 -3.18 -18.80
CA ILE A 112 -1.38 -2.49 -18.97
C ILE A 112 -1.62 -1.04 -19.44
N GLU A 113 -1.18 -0.08 -18.62
CA GLU A 113 -1.28 1.34 -18.89
C GLU A 113 0.01 2.08 -18.51
N ASN A 114 0.12 3.34 -18.96
CA ASN A 114 1.23 4.21 -18.56
C ASN A 114 0.96 4.74 -17.15
N CYS A 115 1.61 4.16 -16.16
CA CYS A 115 1.35 4.48 -14.75
C CYS A 115 2.60 4.42 -13.88
N GLN A 116 2.54 5.05 -12.71
CA GLN A 116 3.42 4.82 -11.60
C GLN A 116 2.78 3.75 -10.70
N VAL A 117 3.57 2.85 -10.14
CA VAL A 117 3.13 1.85 -9.17
C VAL A 117 3.96 2.00 -7.91
N ALA A 118 3.33 1.94 -6.76
CA ALA A 118 4.03 1.89 -5.48
C ALA A 118 3.42 0.82 -4.58
N VAL A 119 4.26 0.22 -3.77
CA VAL A 119 3.87 -0.69 -2.70
C VAL A 119 3.57 0.13 -1.46
N TYR A 120 2.50 -0.19 -0.77
CA TYR A 120 2.04 0.49 0.44
C TYR A 120 1.85 -0.50 1.57
N GLY A 121 2.12 -0.04 2.79
CA GLY A 121 1.76 -0.71 4.02
C GLY A 121 0.68 0.07 4.76
N ALA A 122 -0.33 -0.62 5.25
CA ALA A 122 -1.40 -0.06 6.06
C ALA A 122 -1.54 -0.84 7.37
N TYR A 123 -1.67 -0.17 8.49
CA TYR A 123 -2.13 -0.81 9.72
C TYR A 123 -3.64 -0.98 9.73
N SER A 124 -4.11 -2.10 10.28
CA SER A 124 -5.53 -2.39 10.43
C SER A 124 -5.80 -3.24 11.67
N THR A 125 -6.93 -2.97 12.32
CA THR A 125 -7.52 -3.81 13.39
C THR A 125 -8.82 -4.47 12.94
N GLY A 126 -9.16 -4.37 11.65
CA GLY A 126 -10.46 -4.81 11.13
C GLY A 126 -11.61 -3.81 11.37
N LYS A 127 -11.34 -2.72 12.07
CA LYS A 127 -12.27 -1.61 12.30
C LYS A 127 -11.63 -0.27 11.93
N TYR A 128 -10.46 0.00 12.45
CA TYR A 128 -9.65 1.18 12.18
C TYR A 128 -8.46 0.81 11.30
N TYR A 129 -8.08 1.72 10.41
CA TYR A 129 -7.03 1.47 9.43
C TYR A 129 -6.42 2.79 8.91
N GLY A 130 -5.17 2.72 8.45
CA GLY A 130 -4.50 3.87 7.84
C GLY A 130 -3.20 3.47 7.14
N LEU A 131 -2.88 4.15 6.03
CA LEU A 131 -1.61 4.01 5.32
C LEU A 131 -0.48 4.54 6.21
N SER A 132 0.58 3.75 6.34
CA SER A 132 1.69 4.04 7.25
C SER A 132 3.05 4.07 6.57
N ASP A 133 3.20 3.42 5.42
CA ASP A 133 4.44 3.41 4.65
C ASP A 133 4.18 3.25 3.16
N CYS A 134 5.16 3.67 2.33
CA CYS A 134 5.14 3.42 0.89
C CYS A 134 6.54 3.35 0.30
N SER A 135 6.66 2.61 -0.81
CA SER A 135 7.86 2.53 -1.63
C SER A 135 7.50 2.57 -3.10
N LEU A 136 8.07 3.54 -3.84
CA LEU A 136 7.85 3.64 -5.28
C LEU A 136 8.58 2.50 -6.00
N PHE A 137 7.85 1.72 -6.79
CA PHE A 137 8.43 0.67 -7.62
C PHE A 137 9.16 1.28 -8.83
N LEU A 138 10.42 0.89 -9.04
CA LEU A 138 11.22 1.30 -10.18
C LEU A 138 11.27 0.17 -11.22
N PRO A 139 10.58 0.31 -12.36
CA PRO A 139 10.67 -0.66 -13.46
C PRO A 139 12.07 -0.72 -14.08
N ASN A 140 12.43 -1.85 -14.69
CA ASN A 140 13.73 -2.07 -15.33
C ASN A 140 14.12 -0.99 -16.37
N VAL A 141 13.13 -0.40 -17.06
CA VAL A 141 13.37 0.70 -18.01
C VAL A 141 13.92 1.96 -17.36
N TRP A 142 13.66 2.17 -16.07
CA TRP A 142 14.25 3.24 -15.29
C TRP A 142 15.66 2.88 -14.81
N ILE A 143 15.83 1.72 -14.23
CA ILE A 143 17.09 1.26 -13.62
C ILE A 143 18.21 1.20 -14.65
N LYS A 144 17.88 0.82 -15.90
CA LYS A 144 18.82 0.80 -17.03
C LYS A 144 19.23 2.19 -17.52
N ASP A 145 18.43 3.23 -17.25
CA ASP A 145 18.69 4.62 -17.66
C ASP A 145 19.11 5.45 -16.43
N LYS A 146 20.39 5.34 -16.07
CA LYS A 146 20.97 6.07 -14.92
C LYS A 146 20.82 7.58 -15.04
N LYS A 147 20.97 8.16 -16.26
CA LYS A 147 20.80 9.61 -16.49
C LYS A 147 19.36 10.06 -16.20
N ARG A 148 18.39 9.26 -16.61
CA ARG A 148 16.98 9.52 -16.29
C ARG A 148 16.70 9.44 -14.79
N CYS A 149 17.29 8.48 -14.10
CA CYS A 149 17.19 8.35 -12.64
C CYS A 149 17.78 9.59 -11.94
N GLU A 150 18.97 10.02 -12.32
CA GLU A 150 19.63 11.21 -11.76
C GLU A 150 18.79 12.48 -11.99
N LYS A 151 18.28 12.66 -13.21
CA LYS A 151 17.41 13.79 -13.56
C LYS A 151 16.10 13.81 -12.77
N ALA A 152 15.58 12.66 -12.39
CA ALA A 152 14.39 12.54 -11.54
C ALA A 152 14.69 12.69 -10.05
N GLY A 153 15.96 12.82 -9.67
CA GLY A 153 16.41 12.96 -8.28
C GLY A 153 16.35 11.67 -7.48
N ILE A 154 16.45 10.50 -8.11
CA ILE A 154 16.48 9.21 -7.39
C ILE A 154 17.82 9.08 -6.67
N PRO A 155 17.85 8.85 -5.35
CA PRO A 155 19.09 8.63 -4.61
C PRO A 155 19.88 7.44 -5.18
N LYS A 156 21.21 7.56 -5.31
CA LYS A 156 22.06 6.50 -5.90
C LYS A 156 21.84 5.12 -5.24
N ALA A 157 21.67 5.10 -3.92
CA ALA A 157 21.42 3.88 -3.16
C ALA A 157 20.07 3.20 -3.49
N MET A 158 19.13 3.95 -4.10
CA MET A 158 17.81 3.44 -4.49
C MET A 158 17.76 3.00 -5.96
N ILE A 159 18.84 3.21 -6.73
CA ILE A 159 18.91 2.78 -8.13
C ILE A 159 19.33 1.32 -8.17
N GLY A 160 18.34 0.43 -8.06
CA GLY A 160 18.52 -1.02 -8.12
C GLY A 160 17.17 -1.70 -8.30
N TYR A 161 17.17 -2.88 -8.93
CA TYR A 161 15.94 -3.64 -9.06
C TYR A 161 15.57 -4.27 -7.71
N LYS A 162 14.36 -3.99 -7.27
CA LYS A 162 13.72 -4.68 -6.17
C LYS A 162 12.33 -5.12 -6.61
N SER A 163 12.00 -6.38 -6.41
CA SER A 163 10.63 -6.85 -6.63
C SER A 163 9.67 -6.21 -5.62
N LYS A 164 8.38 -6.20 -5.92
CA LYS A 164 7.38 -5.68 -4.96
C LYS A 164 7.38 -6.44 -3.62
N PRO A 165 7.50 -7.79 -3.58
CA PRO A 165 7.67 -8.52 -2.33
C PRO A 165 8.93 -8.12 -1.53
N GLN A 166 10.05 -7.82 -2.22
CA GLN A 166 11.25 -7.32 -1.55
C GLN A 166 11.04 -5.93 -0.93
N LEU A 167 10.36 -5.01 -1.66
CA LEU A 167 9.98 -3.70 -1.11
C LEU A 167 9.05 -3.85 0.11
N ALA A 168 8.12 -4.80 0.05
CA ALA A 168 7.22 -5.13 1.14
C ALA A 168 7.97 -5.61 2.38
N LEU A 169 8.92 -6.55 2.22
CA LEU A 169 9.73 -7.06 3.33
C LEU A 169 10.61 -5.96 3.97
N GLU A 170 11.18 -5.07 3.16
CA GLU A 170 11.93 -3.91 3.68
C GLU A 170 11.04 -2.97 4.49
N MET A 171 9.78 -2.79 4.07
CA MET A 171 8.80 -2.02 4.83
C MET A 171 8.51 -2.69 6.19
N VAL A 172 8.25 -4.00 6.22
CA VAL A 172 8.01 -4.75 7.46
C VAL A 172 9.20 -4.60 8.42
N LYS A 173 10.42 -4.81 7.94
CA LYS A 173 11.65 -4.64 8.74
C LYS A 173 11.73 -3.25 9.36
N ARG A 174 11.47 -2.21 8.56
CA ARG A 174 11.44 -0.82 9.07
C ARG A 174 10.40 -0.61 10.15
N GLN A 175 9.20 -1.17 10.00
CA GLN A 175 8.18 -1.02 11.02
C GLN A 175 8.59 -1.66 12.36
N LEU A 176 9.29 -2.80 12.32
CA LEU A 176 9.86 -3.42 13.50
C LEU A 176 10.99 -2.57 14.13
N GLU A 177 11.86 -1.97 13.29
CA GLU A 177 12.92 -1.07 13.74
C GLU A 177 12.37 0.19 14.44
N LEU A 178 11.18 0.66 14.02
CA LEU A 178 10.45 1.77 14.66
C LEU A 178 9.80 1.37 15.99
N GLY A 179 9.83 0.08 16.37
CA GLY A 179 9.17 -0.44 17.57
C GLY A 179 7.66 -0.59 17.43
N ASN A 180 7.14 -0.57 16.21
CA ASN A 180 5.71 -0.74 15.96
C ASN A 180 5.27 -2.19 16.20
N GLN A 181 4.10 -2.38 16.79
CA GLN A 181 3.48 -3.68 16.97
C GLN A 181 2.91 -4.19 15.65
N ILE A 182 3.28 -5.41 15.28
CA ILE A 182 2.74 -6.17 14.15
C ILE A 182 2.40 -7.57 14.66
N ASP A 183 1.13 -7.89 14.74
CA ASP A 183 0.70 -9.24 15.16
C ASP A 183 0.64 -10.19 13.97
N PHE A 184 0.38 -9.67 12.77
CA PHE A 184 0.49 -10.43 11.52
C PHE A 184 0.71 -9.50 10.31
N VAL A 185 1.22 -10.08 9.22
CA VAL A 185 1.36 -9.41 7.92
C VAL A 185 0.38 -10.02 6.94
N GLY A 186 -0.42 -9.18 6.27
CA GLY A 186 -1.37 -9.57 5.23
C GLY A 186 -0.95 -9.04 3.85
N GLY A 187 -1.33 -9.75 2.79
CA GLY A 187 -1.09 -9.31 1.40
C GLY A 187 -1.90 -10.14 0.41
N ASP A 188 -1.95 -9.69 -0.85
CA ASP A 188 -2.66 -10.39 -1.91
C ASP A 188 -1.84 -11.52 -2.56
N GLY A 189 -2.38 -12.14 -3.63
CA GLY A 189 -1.74 -13.25 -4.31
C GLY A 189 -0.40 -12.91 -4.97
N LEU A 190 -0.11 -11.65 -5.27
CA LEU A 190 1.21 -11.24 -5.75
C LEU A 190 2.28 -11.48 -4.69
N TYR A 191 1.93 -11.25 -3.43
CA TYR A 191 2.84 -11.42 -2.29
C TYR A 191 2.84 -12.85 -1.76
N GLY A 192 1.71 -13.55 -1.78
CA GLY A 192 1.60 -14.91 -1.27
C GLY A 192 2.16 -15.97 -2.21
N ASN A 193 2.16 -15.73 -3.52
CA ASN A 193 2.78 -16.62 -4.49
C ASN A 193 4.30 -16.46 -4.58
N ASP A 194 4.85 -15.39 -3.99
CA ASP A 194 6.30 -15.17 -3.88
C ASP A 194 6.81 -15.68 -2.53
N TYR A 195 7.52 -16.81 -2.56
CA TYR A 195 8.07 -17.40 -1.33
C TYR A 195 9.05 -16.50 -0.57
N SER A 196 9.64 -15.47 -1.23
CA SER A 196 10.64 -14.61 -0.61
C SER A 196 10.07 -13.79 0.54
N LEU A 197 8.85 -13.25 0.39
CA LEU A 197 8.19 -12.51 1.47
C LEU A 197 7.85 -13.45 2.63
N MET A 198 7.17 -14.57 2.36
CA MET A 198 6.79 -15.52 3.41
C MET A 198 8.01 -16.06 4.17
N ASN A 199 9.10 -16.38 3.45
CA ASN A 199 10.35 -16.80 4.05
C ASN A 199 10.98 -15.71 4.92
N GLY A 200 10.96 -14.46 4.45
CA GLY A 200 11.44 -13.33 5.24
C GLY A 200 10.61 -13.08 6.50
N LEU A 201 9.29 -13.30 6.44
CA LEU A 201 8.42 -13.24 7.63
C LEU A 201 8.73 -14.38 8.62
N ASP A 202 9.01 -15.61 8.14
CA ASP A 202 9.47 -16.72 8.98
C ASP A 202 10.77 -16.36 9.72
N GLU A 203 11.75 -15.76 9.02
CA GLU A 203 13.03 -15.32 9.60
C GLU A 203 12.86 -14.24 10.66
N LEU A 204 11.86 -13.37 10.50
CA LEU A 204 11.52 -12.32 11.45
C LEU A 204 10.64 -12.81 12.61
N GLY A 205 10.20 -14.07 12.60
CA GLY A 205 9.30 -14.61 13.60
C GLY A 205 7.88 -14.04 13.54
N LEU A 206 7.48 -13.47 12.38
CA LEU A 206 6.17 -12.86 12.19
C LEU A 206 5.19 -13.82 11.54
N THR A 207 3.92 -13.73 11.97
CA THR A 207 2.84 -14.44 11.30
C THR A 207 2.51 -13.73 9.98
N GLY A 208 2.55 -14.47 8.86
CA GLY A 208 2.07 -14.06 7.55
C GLY A 208 0.74 -14.74 7.22
N VAL A 209 -0.24 -13.98 6.74
CA VAL A 209 -1.50 -14.50 6.19
C VAL A 209 -1.66 -13.88 4.80
N LEU A 210 -1.12 -14.56 3.80
CA LEU A 210 -1.01 -14.03 2.43
C LEU A 210 -1.94 -14.79 1.48
N ASP A 211 -2.76 -14.06 0.71
CA ASP A 211 -3.59 -14.69 -0.33
C ASP A 211 -2.71 -15.38 -1.37
N VAL A 212 -3.19 -16.44 -1.97
CA VAL A 212 -2.55 -17.13 -3.08
C VAL A 212 -3.54 -17.36 -4.21
N HIS A 213 -3.03 -17.54 -5.43
CA HIS A 213 -3.85 -17.85 -6.59
C HIS A 213 -4.37 -19.28 -6.50
N GLU A 214 -5.49 -19.56 -7.17
CA GLU A 214 -6.16 -20.85 -7.15
C GLU A 214 -5.36 -22.00 -7.78
N ASP A 215 -4.36 -21.69 -8.59
CA ASP A 215 -3.44 -22.61 -9.25
C ASP A 215 -2.13 -22.86 -8.44
N GLN A 216 -2.04 -22.31 -7.22
CA GLN A 216 -0.93 -22.58 -6.31
C GLN A 216 -0.87 -24.06 -5.96
N TYR A 217 0.34 -24.65 -6.01
CA TYR A 217 0.60 -26.02 -5.65
C TYR A 217 1.03 -26.16 -4.19
N VAL A 218 0.48 -27.17 -3.51
CA VAL A 218 0.80 -27.54 -2.13
C VAL A 218 0.94 -29.06 -2.01
N PHE A 219 1.52 -29.54 -0.90
CA PHE A 219 1.60 -30.95 -0.57
C PHE A 219 0.80 -31.22 0.71
N LEU A 220 0.04 -32.31 0.74
CA LEU A 220 -0.73 -32.73 1.92
C LEU A 220 0.15 -33.42 2.97
N GLU A 221 1.23 -34.07 2.52
CA GLU A 221 2.23 -34.69 3.35
C GLU A 221 3.59 -34.06 3.08
N GLU A 222 4.54 -34.21 3.99
CA GLU A 222 5.88 -33.69 3.81
C GLU A 222 6.54 -34.28 2.55
N PRO A 223 6.90 -33.45 1.55
CA PRO A 223 7.46 -33.97 0.31
C PRO A 223 8.88 -34.48 0.51
N ILE A 224 9.19 -35.61 -0.13
CA ILE A 224 10.56 -36.14 -0.18
C ILE A 224 11.37 -35.29 -1.17
N ILE A 225 12.36 -34.55 -0.68
CA ILE A 225 13.19 -33.65 -1.47
C ILE A 225 14.63 -34.18 -1.45
N ALA A 226 15.18 -34.45 -2.64
CA ALA A 226 16.55 -34.92 -2.79
C ALA A 226 17.19 -34.41 -4.07
N ILE A 227 18.51 -34.41 -4.14
CA ILE A 227 19.23 -34.24 -5.39
C ILE A 227 19.18 -35.63 -6.09
N PRO A 228 18.62 -35.73 -7.31
CA PRO A 228 18.51 -36.99 -8.01
C PRO A 228 19.89 -37.61 -8.30
N ASP A 229 19.96 -38.93 -8.25
CA ASP A 229 21.15 -39.63 -8.70
C ASP A 229 21.44 -39.41 -10.18
N LYS A 230 22.70 -39.55 -10.55
CA LYS A 230 23.12 -39.48 -11.93
C LYS A 230 22.59 -40.68 -12.70
N LYS A 231 21.75 -40.47 -13.70
CA LYS A 231 21.22 -41.55 -14.55
C LYS A 231 22.33 -42.16 -15.38
N ASP A 232 22.47 -43.49 -15.32
CA ASP A 232 23.32 -44.33 -16.14
C ASP A 232 24.78 -43.85 -16.29
N GLY A 233 25.30 -43.11 -15.34
CA GLY A 233 26.67 -42.59 -15.38
C GLY A 233 26.96 -41.55 -16.50
N LYS A 234 25.98 -41.20 -17.29
CA LYS A 234 26.11 -40.24 -18.43
C LYS A 234 25.54 -38.85 -18.08
N GLY A 235 26.10 -37.80 -18.65
CA GLY A 235 25.64 -36.43 -18.50
C GLY A 235 26.20 -35.72 -17.26
N ARG A 236 25.76 -34.44 -17.06
CA ARG A 236 26.17 -33.62 -15.91
C ARG A 236 25.54 -34.14 -14.62
N THR A 237 26.31 -34.19 -13.55
CA THR A 237 25.81 -34.53 -12.21
C THR A 237 24.72 -33.54 -11.79
N PRO A 238 23.54 -34.01 -11.36
CA PRO A 238 22.50 -33.13 -10.85
C PRO A 238 22.98 -32.35 -9.62
N THR A 239 22.61 -31.06 -9.55
CA THR A 239 22.95 -30.19 -8.42
C THR A 239 21.72 -29.51 -7.84
N LYS A 240 20.55 -29.74 -8.43
CA LYS A 240 19.28 -29.10 -8.00
C LYS A 240 18.41 -30.13 -7.28
N TYR A 241 17.83 -29.69 -6.19
CA TYR A 241 16.81 -30.47 -5.50
C TYR A 241 15.59 -30.71 -6.38
N LYS A 242 14.97 -31.86 -6.22
CA LYS A 242 13.71 -32.27 -6.86
C LYS A 242 12.87 -33.03 -5.84
N THR A 243 11.59 -33.11 -6.10
CA THR A 243 10.67 -33.96 -5.34
C THR A 243 10.00 -34.98 -6.26
N SER A 244 9.79 -36.18 -5.74
CA SER A 244 8.96 -37.23 -6.35
C SER A 244 7.52 -37.20 -5.81
N SER A 245 7.28 -36.45 -4.73
CA SER A 245 5.97 -36.33 -4.10
C SER A 245 5.00 -35.58 -5.01
N LYS A 246 3.73 -35.99 -4.99
CA LYS A 246 2.68 -35.39 -5.81
C LYS A 246 2.12 -34.13 -5.15
N ALA A 247 2.29 -32.99 -5.79
CA ALA A 247 1.66 -31.76 -5.41
C ALA A 247 0.20 -31.68 -5.93
N ILE A 248 -0.65 -30.91 -5.26
CA ILE A 248 -2.04 -30.66 -5.64
C ILE A 248 -2.29 -29.16 -5.73
N GLU A 249 -3.03 -28.71 -6.74
CA GLU A 249 -3.50 -27.32 -6.81
C GLU A 249 -4.55 -27.04 -5.71
N VAL A 250 -4.50 -25.85 -5.10
CA VAL A 250 -5.43 -25.52 -3.99
C VAL A 250 -6.89 -25.55 -4.44
N ARG A 251 -7.20 -25.19 -5.73
CA ARG A 251 -8.54 -25.32 -6.29
C ARG A 251 -8.99 -26.78 -6.45
N ALA A 252 -8.06 -27.70 -6.75
CA ALA A 252 -8.36 -29.13 -6.86
C ALA A 252 -8.55 -29.73 -5.47
N LEU A 253 -7.76 -29.31 -4.50
CA LEU A 253 -7.91 -29.71 -3.09
C LEU A 253 -9.29 -29.28 -2.56
N LYS A 254 -9.71 -28.02 -2.79
CA LYS A 254 -11.04 -27.54 -2.37
C LYS A 254 -12.18 -28.44 -2.86
N LYS A 255 -12.09 -28.95 -4.12
CA LYS A 255 -13.11 -29.85 -4.68
C LYS A 255 -13.17 -31.23 -4.02
N GLN A 256 -12.09 -31.65 -3.39
CA GLN A 256 -12.00 -32.96 -2.69
C GLN A 256 -12.48 -32.89 -1.23
N LEU A 257 -12.57 -31.68 -0.66
CA LEU A 257 -12.96 -31.50 0.73
C LEU A 257 -14.47 -31.69 0.91
N ALA A 258 -14.86 -32.50 1.89
CA ALA A 258 -16.24 -32.63 2.31
C ALA A 258 -16.74 -31.33 2.99
N GLU A 259 -18.05 -31.07 2.94
CA GLU A 259 -18.67 -29.90 3.58
C GLU A 259 -18.37 -29.84 5.10
N SER A 260 -18.15 -30.96 5.75
CA SER A 260 -17.78 -31.04 7.18
C SER A 260 -16.46 -30.39 7.56
N TYR A 261 -15.59 -30.12 6.58
CA TYR A 261 -14.36 -29.35 6.81
C TYR A 261 -14.59 -27.86 6.96
N PHE A 262 -15.78 -27.36 6.54
CA PHE A 262 -16.08 -25.94 6.51
C PHE A 262 -16.92 -25.53 7.72
N GLU A 263 -16.46 -24.50 8.41
CA GLU A 263 -17.15 -23.83 9.50
C GLU A 263 -17.76 -22.49 9.02
N ASN A 264 -18.95 -22.17 9.49
CA ASN A 264 -19.54 -20.83 9.25
C ASN A 264 -18.94 -19.82 10.25
N ILE A 265 -18.12 -18.92 9.78
CA ILE A 265 -17.36 -17.97 10.61
C ILE A 265 -17.76 -16.53 10.28
N GLU A 266 -17.98 -15.72 11.31
CA GLU A 266 -18.05 -14.28 11.17
C GLU A 266 -16.64 -13.71 11.00
N ILE A 267 -16.35 -13.22 9.79
CA ILE A 267 -15.02 -12.75 9.40
C ILE A 267 -14.80 -11.26 9.72
N ARG A 268 -15.84 -10.45 9.70
CA ARG A 268 -15.82 -9.02 10.09
C ARG A 268 -17.22 -8.44 10.22
N GLN A 269 -17.33 -7.28 10.85
CA GLN A 269 -18.53 -6.45 10.80
C GLN A 269 -18.60 -5.67 9.48
N GLY A 270 -19.79 -5.57 8.93
CA GLY A 270 -20.13 -4.71 7.81
C GLY A 270 -21.18 -3.66 8.21
N THR A 271 -21.45 -2.70 7.36
CA THR A 271 -22.46 -1.64 7.60
C THR A 271 -23.90 -2.18 7.73
N LYS A 272 -24.17 -3.34 7.16
CA LYS A 272 -25.49 -4.01 7.20
C LYS A 272 -25.54 -5.22 8.14
N GLY A 273 -24.53 -5.36 9.01
CA GLY A 273 -24.41 -6.49 9.94
C GLY A 273 -23.18 -7.37 9.71
N PRO A 274 -23.05 -8.48 10.42
CA PRO A 274 -21.90 -9.36 10.35
C PRO A 274 -21.76 -10.04 8.99
N ILE A 275 -20.54 -10.04 8.44
CA ILE A 275 -20.20 -10.74 7.21
C ILE A 275 -19.68 -12.13 7.59
N LYS A 276 -20.37 -13.16 7.12
CA LYS A 276 -20.04 -14.56 7.38
C LYS A 276 -19.51 -15.23 6.12
N SER A 277 -18.63 -16.21 6.32
CA SER A 277 -18.09 -17.06 5.25
C SER A 277 -17.96 -18.48 5.73
N LYS A 278 -18.03 -19.46 4.82
CA LYS A 278 -17.59 -20.83 5.08
C LYS A 278 -16.06 -20.87 5.01
N VAL A 279 -15.43 -21.45 6.01
CA VAL A 279 -13.95 -21.45 6.15
C VAL A 279 -13.47 -22.85 6.47
N ALA A 280 -12.42 -23.28 5.78
CA ALA A 280 -11.63 -24.46 6.12
C ALA A 280 -10.16 -24.05 6.30
N VAL A 281 -9.49 -24.61 7.31
CA VAL A 281 -8.04 -24.46 7.53
C VAL A 281 -7.41 -25.83 7.57
N ILE A 282 -6.41 -26.05 6.70
CA ILE A 282 -5.81 -27.37 6.48
C ILE A 282 -4.29 -27.24 6.62
N ASN A 283 -3.68 -28.16 7.35
CA ASN A 283 -2.22 -28.25 7.40
C ASN A 283 -1.70 -28.81 6.07
N ILE A 284 -0.72 -28.12 5.51
CA ILE A 284 -0.09 -28.45 4.23
C ILE A 284 1.42 -28.18 4.30
N TYR A 285 2.13 -28.61 3.28
CA TYR A 285 3.52 -28.24 3.07
C TYR A 285 3.68 -27.46 1.77
N THR A 286 4.62 -26.52 1.80
CA THR A 286 5.03 -25.73 0.63
C THR A 286 6.51 -25.97 0.36
N TRP A 287 6.89 -25.93 -0.91
CA TRP A 287 8.29 -26.01 -1.34
C TRP A 287 8.53 -25.02 -2.48
N ASP A 288 9.63 -24.28 -2.39
CA ASP A 288 10.01 -23.24 -3.34
C ASP A 288 10.69 -23.76 -4.61
N GLY A 289 10.87 -25.08 -4.73
CA GLY A 289 11.55 -25.71 -5.85
C GLY A 289 13.09 -25.60 -5.83
N GLN A 290 13.66 -25.05 -4.77
CA GLN A 290 15.11 -24.78 -4.65
C GLN A 290 15.72 -25.26 -3.34
N SER A 291 15.03 -25.10 -2.24
CA SER A 291 15.48 -25.45 -0.88
C SER A 291 15.61 -26.96 -0.69
N SER A 292 16.47 -27.37 0.25
CA SER A 292 16.63 -28.78 0.65
C SER A 292 15.47 -29.33 1.48
N SER A 293 14.56 -28.47 1.95
CA SER A 293 13.43 -28.83 2.81
C SER A 293 12.17 -28.10 2.40
N SER A 294 11.04 -28.68 2.74
CA SER A 294 9.72 -28.06 2.69
C SER A 294 9.44 -27.25 3.96
N LYS A 295 8.39 -26.46 3.93
CA LYS A 295 7.88 -25.73 5.10
C LYS A 295 6.43 -26.10 5.36
N GLN A 296 6.13 -26.49 6.61
CA GLN A 296 4.75 -26.67 7.05
C GLN A 296 4.05 -25.31 7.12
N LYS A 297 2.84 -25.23 6.58
CA LYS A 297 1.98 -24.05 6.55
C LYS A 297 0.53 -24.48 6.79
N GLN A 298 -0.34 -23.52 6.95
CA GLN A 298 -1.79 -23.74 6.95
C GLN A 298 -2.40 -23.09 5.72
N LEU A 299 -3.23 -23.83 4.99
CA LEU A 299 -4.02 -23.32 3.88
C LEU A 299 -5.40 -22.95 4.41
N LEU A 300 -5.74 -21.67 4.31
CA LEU A 300 -7.08 -21.14 4.48
C LEU A 300 -7.84 -21.21 3.16
N ILE A 301 -9.03 -21.79 3.16
CA ILE A 301 -10.00 -21.73 2.06
C ILE A 301 -11.24 -21.01 2.60
N ARG A 302 -11.56 -19.86 2.02
CA ARG A 302 -12.72 -19.05 2.41
C ARG A 302 -13.69 -18.94 1.25
N ILE A 303 -14.96 -19.31 1.49
CA ILE A 303 -16.06 -19.21 0.54
C ILE A 303 -17.04 -18.15 1.06
N SER A 304 -17.22 -17.08 0.31
CA SER A 304 -18.12 -15.98 0.63
C SER A 304 -19.19 -15.87 -0.44
N THR A 305 -20.42 -15.52 -0.05
CA THR A 305 -21.47 -15.19 -1.02
C THR A 305 -21.41 -13.70 -1.32
N THR A 306 -21.26 -13.34 -2.59
CA THR A 306 -21.28 -11.95 -3.06
C THR A 306 -22.71 -11.39 -3.00
N THR A 307 -22.85 -10.07 -3.11
CA THR A 307 -24.15 -9.39 -3.14
C THR A 307 -25.06 -9.86 -4.29
N ASN A 308 -24.47 -10.41 -5.36
CA ASN A 308 -25.18 -10.94 -6.51
C ASN A 308 -25.52 -12.44 -6.38
N GLY A 309 -25.28 -13.04 -5.21
CA GLY A 309 -25.53 -14.45 -4.94
C GLY A 309 -24.47 -15.42 -5.45
N ASN A 310 -23.41 -14.95 -6.10
CA ASN A 310 -22.30 -15.79 -6.57
C ASN A 310 -21.35 -16.14 -5.44
N GLU A 311 -20.75 -17.33 -5.49
CA GLU A 311 -19.66 -17.69 -4.58
C GLU A 311 -18.34 -17.05 -5.02
N GLU A 312 -17.64 -16.44 -4.07
CA GLU A 312 -16.24 -16.00 -4.19
C GLU A 312 -15.40 -16.89 -3.30
N ILE A 313 -14.39 -17.56 -3.89
CA ILE A 313 -13.47 -18.42 -3.16
C ILE A 313 -12.11 -17.71 -3.08
N LYS A 314 -11.58 -17.62 -1.86
CA LYS A 314 -10.23 -17.10 -1.61
C LYS A 314 -9.39 -18.16 -0.92
N TYR A 315 -8.12 -18.18 -1.29
CA TYR A 315 -7.11 -19.07 -0.72
C TYR A 315 -6.03 -18.22 -0.09
N ALA A 316 -5.54 -18.59 1.09
CA ALA A 316 -4.42 -17.92 1.72
C ALA A 316 -3.51 -18.92 2.44
N LEU A 317 -2.22 -18.64 2.46
CA LEU A 317 -1.22 -19.36 3.24
C LEU A 317 -0.96 -18.63 4.55
N CYS A 318 -0.95 -19.38 5.64
CA CYS A 318 -0.57 -18.91 6.96
C CYS A 318 0.65 -19.71 7.46
N ASN A 319 1.71 -19.01 7.91
CA ASN A 319 2.93 -19.65 8.42
C ASN A 319 2.88 -19.93 9.94
N ALA A 320 1.78 -19.59 10.60
CA ALA A 320 1.61 -19.93 12.01
C ALA A 320 1.66 -21.43 12.24
N LYS A 321 2.19 -21.83 13.39
CA LYS A 321 2.20 -23.25 13.78
C LYS A 321 0.77 -23.77 13.96
N PRO A 322 0.49 -25.04 13.61
CA PRO A 322 -0.80 -25.65 13.90
C PRO A 322 -1.20 -25.47 15.37
N GLY A 323 -2.43 -24.98 15.61
CA GLY A 323 -2.95 -24.72 16.95
C GLY A 323 -2.57 -23.37 17.56
N GLN A 324 -1.71 -22.57 16.93
CA GLN A 324 -1.36 -21.22 17.39
C GLN A 324 -2.55 -20.25 17.26
N TYR A 325 -3.32 -20.40 16.20
CA TYR A 325 -4.56 -19.64 15.96
C TYR A 325 -5.70 -20.58 15.58
N THR A 326 -6.91 -20.20 15.94
CA THR A 326 -8.14 -20.87 15.47
C THR A 326 -8.44 -20.52 14.01
N SER A 327 -9.25 -21.34 13.33
CA SER A 327 -9.74 -21.06 11.96
C SER A 327 -10.39 -19.68 11.89
N LYS A 328 -11.13 -19.29 12.93
CA LYS A 328 -11.76 -17.97 13.03
C LYS A 328 -10.72 -16.84 13.03
N GLN A 329 -9.67 -16.94 13.82
CA GLN A 329 -8.63 -15.92 13.91
C GLN A 329 -7.88 -15.78 12.58
N ILE A 330 -7.50 -16.88 11.92
CA ILE A 330 -6.84 -16.85 10.61
C ILE A 330 -7.75 -16.22 9.55
N ALA A 331 -9.04 -16.58 9.53
CA ALA A 331 -10.01 -16.00 8.59
C ALA A 331 -10.23 -14.49 8.83
N GLN A 332 -10.26 -14.06 10.09
CA GLN A 332 -10.37 -12.65 10.45
C GLN A 332 -9.12 -11.85 10.06
N MET A 333 -7.90 -12.40 10.26
CA MET A 333 -6.65 -11.80 9.79
C MET A 333 -6.66 -11.65 8.26
N GLN A 334 -7.01 -12.70 7.53
CA GLN A 334 -7.11 -12.65 6.07
C GLN A 334 -8.15 -11.61 5.59
N ALA A 335 -9.28 -11.50 6.27
CA ALA A 335 -10.33 -10.54 5.92
C ALA A 335 -9.90 -9.07 6.12
N GLN A 336 -8.86 -8.80 6.94
CA GLN A 336 -8.34 -7.43 7.13
C GLN A 336 -7.67 -6.86 5.88
N ARG A 337 -7.32 -7.70 4.88
CA ARG A 337 -6.83 -7.21 3.59
C ARG A 337 -7.79 -6.21 2.92
N TYR A 338 -9.09 -6.34 3.14
CA TYR A 338 -10.09 -5.38 2.68
C TYR A 338 -9.78 -3.93 3.09
N PHE A 339 -9.12 -3.70 4.22
CA PHE A 339 -8.95 -2.35 4.76
C PHE A 339 -7.81 -1.55 4.11
N VAL A 340 -6.83 -2.20 3.46
CA VAL A 340 -5.86 -1.46 2.64
C VAL A 340 -6.53 -0.88 1.39
N GLU A 341 -7.47 -1.62 0.78
CA GLU A 341 -8.26 -1.12 -0.35
C GLU A 341 -9.14 0.07 0.07
N ARG A 342 -9.73 0.00 1.28
CA ARG A 342 -10.48 1.12 1.87
C ARG A 342 -9.58 2.32 2.16
N SER A 343 -8.35 2.11 2.64
CA SER A 343 -7.36 3.18 2.82
C SER A 343 -7.05 3.87 1.49
N PHE A 344 -6.83 3.10 0.42
CA PHE A 344 -6.63 3.67 -0.92
C PHE A 344 -7.84 4.45 -1.40
N GLN A 345 -9.04 3.93 -1.20
CA GLN A 345 -10.26 4.63 -1.61
C GLN A 345 -10.37 5.99 -0.91
N GLU A 346 -10.26 6.03 0.42
CA GLU A 346 -10.30 7.28 1.20
C GLU A 346 -9.20 8.26 0.78
N CYS A 347 -7.96 7.78 0.66
CA CYS A 347 -6.84 8.63 0.26
C CYS A 347 -7.01 9.20 -1.16
N LYS A 348 -7.55 8.43 -2.10
CA LYS A 348 -7.77 8.88 -3.48
C LYS A 348 -8.96 9.82 -3.60
N THR A 349 -10.10 9.51 -2.95
CA THR A 349 -11.34 10.27 -3.10
C THR A 349 -11.39 11.50 -2.22
N ASP A 350 -10.98 11.40 -0.96
CA ASP A 350 -11.18 12.46 0.03
C ASP A 350 -9.92 13.28 0.32
N ILE A 351 -8.73 12.73 0.09
CA ILE A 351 -7.44 13.39 0.36
C ILE A 351 -6.71 13.80 -0.95
N GLY A 352 -6.95 13.10 -2.08
CA GLY A 352 -6.36 13.45 -3.37
C GLY A 352 -5.00 12.83 -3.66
N MET A 353 -4.72 11.67 -3.08
CA MET A 353 -3.47 10.93 -3.22
C MET A 353 -3.04 10.69 -4.67
N SER A 354 -3.98 10.59 -5.62
CA SER A 354 -3.71 10.36 -7.06
C SER A 354 -3.71 11.64 -7.91
N GLU A 355 -4.01 12.81 -7.33
CA GLU A 355 -4.25 14.04 -8.09
C GLU A 355 -3.02 14.94 -8.28
N TYR A 356 -1.85 14.53 -7.76
CA TYR A 356 -0.60 15.28 -7.90
C TYR A 356 -0.10 15.35 -9.34
N LEU A 357 0.59 16.45 -9.67
CA LEU A 357 1.24 16.66 -10.96
C LEU A 357 2.77 16.70 -10.87
N VAL A 358 3.33 16.58 -9.68
CA VAL A 358 4.77 16.54 -9.45
C VAL A 358 5.42 15.31 -10.09
N ARG A 359 6.69 15.44 -10.51
CA ARG A 359 7.37 14.44 -11.34
C ARG A 359 8.61 13.83 -10.72
N GLY A 360 9.29 14.57 -9.84
CA GLY A 360 10.54 14.15 -9.21
C GLY A 360 10.35 13.16 -8.08
N TRP A 361 11.42 12.45 -7.72
CA TRP A 361 11.46 11.48 -6.61
C TRP A 361 11.06 12.12 -5.28
N LYS A 362 11.76 13.19 -4.88
CA LYS A 362 11.49 13.90 -3.63
C LYS A 362 10.03 14.36 -3.56
N ALA A 363 9.57 15.05 -4.60
CA ALA A 363 8.22 15.60 -4.65
C ALA A 363 7.12 14.53 -4.55
N TRP A 364 7.34 13.35 -5.14
CA TRP A 364 6.42 12.23 -5.01
C TRP A 364 6.33 11.74 -3.57
N HIS A 365 7.48 11.53 -2.91
CA HIS A 365 7.51 11.05 -1.53
C HIS A 365 6.96 12.10 -0.55
N HIS A 366 7.26 13.39 -0.78
CA HIS A 366 6.68 14.49 -0.02
C HIS A 366 5.15 14.47 -0.10
N HIS A 367 4.59 14.35 -1.32
CA HIS A 367 3.13 14.26 -1.47
C HIS A 367 2.55 13.04 -0.76
N MET A 368 3.17 11.86 -0.86
CA MET A 368 2.68 10.66 -0.16
C MET A 368 2.74 10.83 1.36
N ALA A 369 3.81 11.41 1.90
CA ALA A 369 3.91 11.70 3.34
C ALA A 369 2.78 12.64 3.81
N MET A 370 2.47 13.67 3.02
CA MET A 370 1.37 14.59 3.32
C MET A 370 0.00 13.89 3.28
N CYS A 371 -0.23 13.00 2.31
CA CYS A 371 -1.47 12.23 2.23
C CYS A 371 -1.63 11.25 3.40
N MET A 372 -0.56 10.57 3.80
CA MET A 372 -0.58 9.67 4.96
C MET A 372 -0.85 10.43 6.25
N MET A 373 -0.22 11.59 6.43
CA MET A 373 -0.47 12.45 7.59
C MET A 373 -1.93 12.95 7.61
N ALA A 374 -2.50 13.28 6.45
CA ALA A 374 -3.91 13.66 6.36
C ALA A 374 -4.85 12.52 6.68
N GLN A 375 -4.53 11.28 6.26
CA GLN A 375 -5.31 10.10 6.62
C GLN A 375 -5.19 9.77 8.11
N ALA A 376 -4.00 9.89 8.71
CA ALA A 376 -3.81 9.71 10.14
C ALA A 376 -4.65 10.70 10.97
N TYR A 377 -4.75 11.95 10.50
CA TYR A 377 -5.65 12.94 11.09
C TYR A 377 -7.11 12.47 11.01
N VAL A 378 -7.57 12.03 9.83
CA VAL A 378 -8.94 11.48 9.66
C VAL A 378 -9.20 10.30 10.59
N LEU A 379 -8.22 9.39 10.73
CA LEU A 379 -8.33 8.24 11.64
C LEU A 379 -8.45 8.69 13.10
N THR A 380 -7.67 9.68 13.51
CA THR A 380 -7.73 10.26 14.86
C THR A 380 -9.12 10.82 15.14
N GLU A 381 -9.66 11.65 14.25
CA GLU A 381 -11.01 12.23 14.39
C GLU A 381 -12.09 11.15 14.47
N LYS A 382 -12.04 10.13 13.60
CA LYS A 382 -12.98 8.99 13.67
C LYS A 382 -12.95 8.29 15.01
N LYS A 383 -11.78 8.16 15.61
CA LYS A 383 -11.61 7.44 16.87
C LYS A 383 -12.02 8.28 18.07
N GLU A 384 -11.63 9.55 18.10
CA GLU A 384 -11.99 10.49 19.17
C GLU A 384 -13.50 10.70 19.29
N HIS A 385 -14.18 10.79 18.14
CA HIS A 385 -15.63 11.02 18.06
C HIS A 385 -16.47 9.75 17.94
N GLN A 386 -15.87 8.55 18.10
CA GLN A 386 -16.58 7.28 17.89
C GLN A 386 -17.84 7.11 18.74
N LYS A 387 -17.85 7.61 19.98
CA LYS A 387 -19.01 7.46 20.88
C LYS A 387 -20.20 8.28 20.42
N GLU A 388 -19.96 9.48 19.91
CA GLU A 388 -20.99 10.43 19.49
C GLU A 388 -21.39 10.20 18.03
N MET A 389 -20.42 9.88 17.17
CA MET A 389 -20.58 9.69 15.74
C MET A 389 -19.94 8.38 15.27
N PRO A 390 -20.52 7.22 15.60
CA PRO A 390 -19.91 5.90 15.34
C PRO A 390 -19.74 5.57 13.85
N LEU A 391 -20.42 6.27 12.94
CA LEU A 391 -20.34 6.10 11.50
C LEU A 391 -19.61 7.24 10.78
N LEU A 392 -18.88 8.09 11.53
CA LEU A 392 -18.13 9.21 10.97
C LEU A 392 -17.18 8.75 9.86
N SER A 393 -17.38 9.29 8.66
CA SER A 393 -16.59 8.93 7.48
C SER A 393 -15.51 9.97 7.17
N ALA A 394 -14.52 9.61 6.33
CA ALA A 394 -13.53 10.56 5.81
C ALA A 394 -14.20 11.71 5.04
N TYR A 395 -15.29 11.41 4.32
CA TYR A 395 -16.08 12.40 3.62
C TYR A 395 -16.70 13.43 4.59
N ASP A 396 -17.29 12.98 5.70
CA ASP A 396 -17.92 13.87 6.70
C ASP A 396 -16.87 14.80 7.32
N ILE A 397 -15.72 14.25 7.73
CA ILE A 397 -14.60 15.02 8.27
C ILE A 397 -14.14 16.07 7.25
N ARG A 398 -14.01 15.67 5.99
CA ARG A 398 -13.68 16.60 4.91
C ARG A 398 -14.72 17.72 4.79
N GLN A 399 -16.02 17.41 4.89
CA GLN A 399 -17.08 18.44 4.84
C GLN A 399 -16.94 19.45 5.99
N VAL A 400 -16.67 18.96 7.22
CA VAL A 400 -16.43 19.83 8.39
C VAL A 400 -15.23 20.74 8.13
N ILE A 401 -14.09 20.18 7.67
CA ILE A 401 -12.89 20.98 7.36
C ILE A 401 -13.20 22.04 6.29
N MET A 402 -13.94 21.65 5.23
CA MET A 402 -14.31 22.57 4.15
C MET A 402 -15.20 23.73 4.62
N GLN A 403 -16.02 23.53 5.65
CA GLN A 403 -16.88 24.58 6.22
C GLN A 403 -16.12 25.43 7.25
N THR A 404 -15.19 24.83 7.99
CA THR A 404 -14.44 25.51 9.07
C THR A 404 -13.40 26.49 8.51
N TYR A 405 -12.73 26.14 7.41
CA TYR A 405 -11.71 27.00 6.81
C TYR A 405 -12.32 27.87 5.71
N ILE A 406 -12.13 29.19 5.83
CA ILE A 406 -12.56 30.16 4.82
C ILE A 406 -11.84 29.87 3.50
N ARG A 407 -12.62 29.66 2.45
CA ARG A 407 -12.10 29.55 1.08
C ARG A 407 -11.69 30.92 0.56
N LYS A 408 -10.79 30.93 -0.41
CA LYS A 408 -10.48 32.11 -1.19
C LYS A 408 -11.68 32.39 -2.10
N ASP A 409 -12.40 33.47 -1.84
CA ASP A 409 -13.38 34.01 -2.77
C ASP A 409 -12.61 34.82 -3.81
N ASN A 410 -12.50 34.28 -5.01
CA ASN A 410 -11.83 34.95 -6.11
C ASN A 410 -12.85 35.85 -6.81
N GLU A 411 -12.57 37.14 -6.88
CA GLU A 411 -13.28 38.06 -7.77
C GLU A 411 -13.02 37.68 -9.25
N TYR A 412 -13.93 38.11 -10.16
CA TYR A 412 -13.82 37.80 -11.58
C TYR A 412 -12.43 38.14 -12.16
N ASP A 413 -11.92 39.31 -11.81
CA ASP A 413 -10.62 39.80 -12.29
C ASP A 413 -9.45 38.95 -11.81
N GLU A 414 -9.51 38.41 -10.57
CA GLU A 414 -8.51 37.47 -10.07
C GLU A 414 -8.54 36.15 -10.83
N VAL A 415 -9.74 35.64 -11.13
CA VAL A 415 -9.91 34.41 -11.92
C VAL A 415 -9.35 34.60 -13.32
N GLU A 416 -9.64 35.72 -13.95
CA GLU A 416 -9.12 36.07 -15.29
C GLU A 416 -7.60 36.23 -15.28
N ALA A 417 -7.04 36.89 -14.27
CA ALA A 417 -5.60 37.06 -14.10
C ALA A 417 -4.90 35.68 -13.92
N GLN A 418 -5.48 34.77 -13.14
CA GLN A 418 -4.98 33.41 -12.98
C GLN A 418 -5.02 32.61 -14.29
N ILE A 419 -6.09 32.77 -15.09
CA ILE A 419 -6.20 32.12 -16.40
C ILE A 419 -5.11 32.66 -17.33
N LYS A 420 -4.95 33.98 -17.44
CA LYS A 420 -3.92 34.63 -18.26
C LYS A 420 -2.51 34.16 -17.84
N TYR A 421 -2.23 34.14 -16.55
CA TYR A 421 -0.96 33.66 -16.00
C TYR A 421 -0.66 32.22 -16.41
N ARG A 422 -1.60 31.31 -16.24
CA ARG A 422 -1.43 29.87 -16.61
C ARG A 422 -1.20 29.70 -18.11
N HIS A 423 -1.92 30.46 -18.94
CA HIS A 423 -1.72 30.43 -20.40
C HIS A 423 -0.33 30.91 -20.79
N THR A 424 0.15 32.01 -20.20
CA THR A 424 1.50 32.52 -20.41
C THR A 424 2.56 31.49 -20.02
N GLN A 425 2.43 30.87 -18.86
CA GLN A 425 3.37 29.80 -18.40
C GLN A 425 3.39 28.63 -19.37
N ARG A 426 2.23 28.13 -19.78
CA ARG A 426 2.12 27.04 -20.77
C ARG A 426 2.73 27.41 -22.11
N HIS A 427 2.49 28.61 -22.57
CA HIS A 427 3.06 29.12 -23.82
C HIS A 427 4.59 29.17 -23.74
N ASN A 428 5.13 29.75 -22.68
CA ASN A 428 6.58 29.80 -22.44
C ASN A 428 7.20 28.44 -22.36
N ASP A 429 6.55 27.46 -21.71
CA ASP A 429 7.01 26.07 -21.65
C ASP A 429 7.05 25.41 -23.03
N ILE A 430 6.08 25.72 -23.89
CA ILE A 430 6.05 25.23 -25.29
C ILE A 430 7.20 25.85 -26.08
N LEU A 431 7.44 27.15 -25.95
CA LEU A 431 8.53 27.84 -26.64
C LEU A 431 9.89 27.26 -26.22
N ARG A 432 10.14 27.10 -24.93
CA ARG A 432 11.38 26.47 -24.41
C ARG A 432 11.58 25.06 -24.94
N ARG A 433 10.53 24.25 -25.05
CA ARG A 433 10.60 22.88 -25.58
C ARG A 433 10.92 22.85 -27.07
N ASN A 434 10.50 23.88 -27.81
CA ASN A 434 10.69 23.98 -29.25
C ASN A 434 11.98 24.73 -29.62
N GLY A 435 12.83 25.09 -28.63
CA GLY A 435 14.08 25.83 -28.88
C GLY A 435 13.88 27.26 -29.45
N LYS A 436 12.74 27.86 -29.18
CA LYS A 436 12.35 29.19 -29.68
C LYS A 436 12.44 30.28 -28.59
N THR A 437 13.38 30.19 -27.67
CA THR A 437 13.75 31.24 -26.71
C THR A 437 15.22 31.54 -26.81
#